data_6072c4049abe76728b586ded75b0b941
#
_entry.id   6072c4049abe76728b586ded75b0b941
#
_cell.length_a   1.000
_cell.length_b   1.000
_cell.length_c   1.000
_cell.angle_alpha   90.00
_cell.angle_beta   90.00
_cell.angle_gamma   90.00
#
_symmetry.space_group_name_H-M   'P 1'
#
loop_
_entity.id
_entity.type
_entity.pdbx_description
1 polymer ?
#
loop_
_entity_poly.entity_id
_entity_poly.type
_entity_poly.pdbx_seq_one_letter_code
_entity_poly.pdbx_strand_id
1 'polypeptide(L)'
;MLLSILKALLKAYENTIKEINKKSIEEKNEDDTLRNKIEGKLKYATDNDLQYLLEKENLSYIYDFDYYGRYKIREILIDYYVKQRRIPY
;
A
#
# COMPACT_ATOMS: atom_id res chain seq x y z
N MET A 1 -29.72 -36.45 12.69
CA MET A 1 -30.19 -35.09 12.44
C MET A 1 -29.20 -34.02 12.93
N LEU A 2 -28.67 -34.14 14.16
CA LEU A 2 -27.67 -33.19 14.69
C LEU A 2 -26.37 -33.17 13.89
N LEU A 3 -25.91 -34.29 13.37
CA LEU A 3 -24.70 -34.39 12.55
C LEU A 3 -24.83 -33.70 11.21
N SER A 4 -26.03 -33.64 10.61
CA SER A 4 -26.29 -32.97 9.35
C SER A 4 -26.23 -31.44 9.49
N ILE A 5 -26.74 -30.93 10.62
CA ILE A 5 -26.70 -29.48 10.93
C ILE A 5 -25.27 -29.03 11.20
N LEU A 6 -24.50 -29.81 11.95
CA LEU A 6 -23.09 -29.53 12.23
C LEU A 6 -22.23 -29.51 10.97
N LYS A 7 -22.46 -30.46 10.05
CA LYS A 7 -21.75 -30.49 8.76
C LYS A 7 -22.08 -29.27 7.88
N ALA A 8 -23.33 -28.84 7.86
CA ALA A 8 -23.74 -27.64 7.12
C ALA A 8 -23.10 -26.37 7.69
N LEU A 9 -23.03 -26.24 9.02
CA LEU A 9 -22.39 -25.12 9.70
C LEU A 9 -20.89 -25.07 9.44
N LEU A 10 -20.20 -26.22 9.51
CA LEU A 10 -18.77 -26.31 9.22
C LEU A 10 -18.46 -25.93 7.77
N LYS A 11 -19.29 -26.35 6.83
CA LYS A 11 -19.12 -26.03 5.42
C LYS A 11 -19.32 -24.54 5.15
N ALA A 12 -20.30 -23.92 5.77
CA ALA A 12 -20.52 -22.46 5.67
C ALA A 12 -19.34 -21.69 6.28
N TYR A 13 -18.81 -22.14 7.39
CA TYR A 13 -17.63 -21.54 8.04
C TYR A 13 -16.37 -21.61 7.15
N GLU A 14 -16.10 -22.76 6.56
CA GLU A 14 -14.99 -22.95 5.62
C GLU A 14 -15.10 -22.04 4.40
N ASN A 15 -16.29 -21.91 3.82
CA ASN A 15 -16.52 -21.01 2.67
C ASN A 15 -16.26 -19.55 3.04
N THR A 16 -16.66 -19.10 4.22
CA THR A 16 -16.41 -17.75 4.72
C THR A 16 -14.93 -17.46 4.87
N ILE A 17 -14.16 -18.41 5.44
CA ILE A 17 -12.71 -18.27 5.58
C ILE A 17 -12.03 -18.19 4.21
N LYS A 18 -12.42 -19.00 3.24
CA LYS A 18 -11.87 -18.97 1.87
C LYS A 18 -12.11 -17.64 1.19
N GLU A 19 -13.28 -17.04 1.35
CA GLU A 19 -13.60 -15.71 0.79
C GLU A 19 -12.76 -14.61 1.41
N ILE A 20 -12.56 -14.63 2.74
CA ILE A 20 -11.73 -13.66 3.46
C ILE A 20 -10.27 -13.76 2.97
N ASN A 21 -9.73 -14.97 2.87
CA ASN A 21 -8.35 -15.18 2.39
C ASN A 21 -8.16 -14.70 0.94
N LYS A 22 -9.14 -14.94 0.08
CA LYS A 22 -9.12 -14.49 -1.32
C LYS A 22 -9.08 -12.96 -1.42
N LYS A 23 -9.90 -12.25 -0.63
CA LYS A 23 -9.89 -10.79 -0.59
C LYS A 23 -8.55 -10.24 -0.13
N SER A 24 -7.94 -10.82 0.92
CA SER A 24 -6.64 -10.41 1.43
C SER A 24 -5.55 -10.55 0.37
N ILE A 25 -5.55 -11.62 -0.40
CA ILE A 25 -4.58 -11.85 -1.48
C ILE A 25 -4.77 -10.83 -2.61
N GLU A 26 -6.00 -10.54 -3.01
CA GLU A 26 -6.30 -9.56 -4.06
C GLU A 26 -5.85 -8.14 -3.65
N GLU A 27 -6.13 -7.72 -2.42
CA GLU A 27 -5.69 -6.43 -1.88
C GLU A 27 -4.17 -6.31 -1.88
N LYS A 28 -3.46 -7.35 -1.47
CA LYS A 28 -2.00 -7.38 -1.45
C LYS A 28 -1.40 -7.25 -2.87
N ASN A 29 -1.99 -7.92 -3.85
CA ASN A 29 -1.55 -7.83 -5.25
C ASN A 29 -1.79 -6.43 -5.83
N GLU A 30 -2.90 -5.77 -5.51
CA GLU A 30 -3.19 -4.40 -5.90
C GLU A 30 -2.17 -3.43 -5.31
N ASP A 31 -1.84 -3.57 -4.02
CA ASP A 31 -0.87 -2.73 -3.34
C ASP A 31 0.53 -2.91 -3.93
N ASP A 32 0.95 -4.12 -4.24
CA ASP A 32 2.24 -4.40 -4.89
C ASP A 32 2.31 -3.80 -6.29
N THR A 33 1.24 -3.89 -7.08
CA THR A 33 1.17 -3.29 -8.42
C THR A 33 1.23 -1.77 -8.34
N LEU A 34 0.50 -1.15 -7.41
CA LEU A 34 0.52 0.28 -7.19
C LEU A 34 1.89 0.75 -6.72
N ARG A 35 2.51 0.03 -5.79
CA ARG A 35 3.88 0.33 -5.32
C ARG A 35 4.88 0.32 -6.48
N ASN A 36 4.82 -0.66 -7.35
CA ASN A 36 5.70 -0.77 -8.52
C ASN A 36 5.52 0.44 -9.46
N LYS A 37 4.31 0.89 -9.68
CA LYS A 37 4.04 2.08 -10.49
C LYS A 37 4.62 3.35 -9.85
N ILE A 38 4.42 3.51 -8.56
CA ILE A 38 4.93 4.67 -7.82
C ILE A 38 6.46 4.65 -7.80
N GLU A 39 7.08 3.50 -7.53
CA GLU A 39 8.54 3.33 -7.57
C GLU A 39 9.09 3.70 -8.95
N GLY A 40 8.44 3.26 -10.02
CA GLY A 40 8.82 3.60 -11.39
C GLY A 40 8.75 5.10 -11.65
N LYS A 41 7.74 5.79 -11.13
CA LYS A 41 7.59 7.24 -11.26
C LYS A 41 8.67 8.02 -10.51
N LEU A 42 9.06 7.54 -9.33
CA LEU A 42 10.02 8.21 -8.46
C LEU A 42 11.47 7.74 -8.65
N LYS A 43 11.70 6.73 -9.48
CA LYS A 43 13.04 6.15 -9.70
C LYS A 43 14.08 7.18 -10.15
N TYR A 44 13.68 8.09 -11.02
CA TYR A 44 14.55 9.13 -11.57
C TYR A 44 14.24 10.53 -11.03
N ALA A 45 13.46 10.62 -9.96
CA ALA A 45 13.13 11.90 -9.34
C ALA A 45 14.39 12.56 -8.78
N THR A 46 14.56 13.83 -9.06
CA THR A 46 15.66 14.63 -8.52
C THR A 46 15.35 15.06 -7.08
N ASP A 47 16.35 15.61 -6.39
CA ASP A 47 16.15 16.15 -5.04
C ASP A 47 15.06 17.24 -5.04
N ASN A 48 15.05 18.08 -6.05
CA ASN A 48 14.03 19.13 -6.22
C ASN A 48 12.63 18.54 -6.41
N ASP A 49 12.52 17.45 -7.17
CA ASP A 49 11.24 16.76 -7.39
C ASP A 49 10.71 16.17 -6.08
N LEU A 50 11.58 15.53 -5.31
CA LEU A 50 11.21 14.93 -4.02
C LEU A 50 10.81 16.01 -3.02
N GLN A 51 11.55 17.12 -2.96
CA GLN A 51 11.23 18.25 -2.11
C GLN A 51 9.88 18.87 -2.49
N TYR A 52 9.62 19.03 -3.78
CA TYR A 52 8.35 19.52 -4.30
C TYR A 52 7.18 18.64 -3.84
N LEU A 53 7.34 17.32 -3.93
CA LEU A 53 6.29 16.39 -3.51
C LEU A 53 6.04 16.45 -1.99
N LEU A 54 7.10 16.59 -1.19
CA LEU A 54 6.95 16.78 0.26
C LEU A 54 6.14 18.04 0.57
N GLU A 55 6.42 19.13 -0.10
CA GLU A 55 5.70 20.39 0.08
C GLU A 55 4.25 20.28 -0.39
N LYS A 56 4.04 19.70 -1.56
CA LYS A 56 2.70 19.51 -2.15
C LYS A 56 1.79 18.68 -1.22
N GLU A 57 2.34 17.66 -0.59
CA GLU A 57 1.58 16.75 0.27
C GLU A 57 1.59 17.19 1.74
N ASN A 58 2.15 18.36 2.06
CA ASN A 58 2.27 18.89 3.42
C ASN A 58 3.05 17.98 4.36
N LEU A 59 4.07 17.29 3.83
CA LEU A 59 4.94 16.39 4.58
C LEU A 59 6.26 17.04 4.97
N SER A 60 6.57 18.23 4.46
CA SER A 60 7.84 18.93 4.72
C SER A 60 8.02 19.30 6.19
N TYR A 61 6.94 19.42 6.95
CA TYR A 61 6.98 19.69 8.40
C TYR A 61 7.38 18.47 9.21
N ILE A 62 7.15 17.27 8.69
CA ILE A 62 7.35 16.01 9.40
C ILE A 62 8.68 15.39 8.98
N TYR A 63 9.04 15.50 7.72
CA TYR A 63 10.22 14.86 7.13
C TYR A 63 11.17 15.92 6.57
N ASP A 64 12.34 16.05 7.19
CA ASP A 64 13.39 16.95 6.74
C ASP A 64 14.26 16.22 5.71
N PHE A 65 14.34 16.78 4.50
CA PHE A 65 15.11 16.21 3.41
C PHE A 65 16.61 16.10 3.77
N ASP A 66 17.16 17.12 4.41
CA ASP A 66 18.58 17.16 4.80
C ASP A 66 18.91 16.10 5.85
N TYR A 67 17.97 15.79 6.74
CA TYR A 67 18.15 14.79 7.78
C TYR A 67 18.04 13.36 7.23
N TYR A 68 17.01 13.09 6.43
CA TYR A 68 16.71 11.73 5.95
C TYR A 68 17.50 11.34 4.69
N GLY A 69 17.78 12.30 3.80
CA GLY A 69 18.44 12.06 2.53
C GLY A 69 17.51 11.55 1.43
N ARG A 70 18.01 11.59 0.19
CA ARG A 70 17.24 11.26 -1.02
C ARG A 70 16.58 9.88 -0.96
N TYR A 71 17.33 8.87 -0.61
CA TYR A 71 16.82 7.48 -0.64
C TYR A 71 15.72 7.26 0.37
N LYS A 72 15.88 7.79 1.57
CA LYS A 72 14.88 7.64 2.63
C LYS A 72 13.61 8.45 2.33
N ILE A 73 13.75 9.66 1.85
CA ILE A 73 12.62 10.50 1.44
C ILE A 73 11.84 9.84 0.30
N ARG A 74 12.54 9.25 -0.68
CA ARG A 74 11.89 8.49 -1.75
C ARG A 74 11.04 7.35 -1.19
N GLU A 75 11.59 6.56 -0.28
CA GLU A 75 10.88 5.47 0.39
C GLU A 75 9.65 5.97 1.16
N ILE A 76 9.80 7.05 1.90
CA ILE A 76 8.71 7.68 2.66
C ILE A 76 7.58 8.10 1.73
N LEU A 77 7.90 8.74 0.60
CA LEU A 77 6.92 9.16 -0.40
C LEU A 77 6.24 7.97 -1.06
N ILE A 78 6.98 6.92 -1.39
CA ILE A 78 6.39 5.70 -1.96
C ILE A 78 5.37 5.11 -0.99
N ASP A 79 5.73 4.95 0.28
CA ASP A 79 4.83 4.42 1.30
C ASP A 79 3.59 5.32 1.49
N TYR A 80 3.78 6.63 1.48
CA TYR A 80 2.70 7.60 1.59
C TYR A 80 1.70 7.45 0.45
N TYR A 81 2.18 7.43 -0.81
CA TYR A 81 1.30 7.32 -1.96
C TYR A 81 0.60 5.96 -2.06
N VAL A 82 1.26 4.89 -1.65
CA VAL A 82 0.62 3.56 -1.55
C VAL A 82 -0.54 3.60 -0.58
N LYS A 83 -0.37 4.20 0.59
CA LYS A 83 -1.45 4.37 1.59
C LYS A 83 -2.59 5.22 1.07
N GLN A 84 -2.29 6.28 0.33
CA GLN A 84 -3.29 7.16 -0.26
C GLN A 84 -3.92 6.57 -1.53
N ARG A 85 -3.38 5.48 -2.05
CA ARG A 85 -3.79 4.84 -3.31
C ARG A 85 -3.82 5.84 -4.48
N ARG A 86 -2.80 6.71 -4.53
CA ARG A 86 -2.62 7.73 -5.58
C ARG A 86 -1.24 7.60 -6.21
N ILE A 87 -1.14 8.03 -7.47
CA ILE A 87 0.13 8.17 -8.17
C ILE A 87 0.62 9.61 -8.00
N PRO A 88 1.95 9.86 -7.78
CA PRO A 88 2.48 11.20 -7.55
C PRO A 88 2.24 12.21 -8.68
N TYR A 89 2.23 11.71 -9.91
CA TYR A 89 2.08 12.55 -11.10
C TYR A 89 0.88 12.14 -11.95
#